data_2b0820b89a4808c9c2b3e2ca61e0729f
#
_entry.id   2b0820b89a4808c9c2b3e2ca61e0729f
#
_cell.length_a   1.000
_cell.length_b   1.000
_cell.length_c   1.000
_cell.angle_alpha   90.00
_cell.angle_beta   90.00
_cell.angle_gamma   90.00
#
_symmetry.space_group_name_H-M   'P 1'
#
loop_
_entity.id
_entity.type
_entity.pdbx_description
1 polymer ?
#
loop_
_entity_poly.entity_id
_entity_poly.type
_entity_poly.pdbx_seq_one_letter_code
_entity_poly.pdbx_strand_id
1 'polypeptide(L)'
;MGYFPFFVELKGKRGLIVGGGIVAERKVRKLLPYEPELLVVAPKIDDGIWKLSEEIKEKRKKNEDTSELILSEQDFETTNLEKMDFVIAATSDETLNARIAKLCEERNILVNVVDDKEKCGFLFPSLIREGKLSIGISTEGASPRVATTFRARLSADIPERMEEILDYLEKIRPFAKMAIEDDKKRAAFLMELADVCMEKGRPLTETECEILLENYQSKTLKEAFADKEALSDKEAQSGKEACPVRKVSPGKVVLVGAGCLSYEYITLRGMQEIRKAQVLIYDALIDTRLLDFTIENCEKICVGKRSGRHSMKQEEINMLLIEKAKEGAHVVRLKGGDPFVFGRGNEEVDALTEEGIETEVIPGISSCIAVPEFR
;
A
#
# COMPACT_ATOMS: atom_id res chain seq x y z
N MET A 1 26.42 -4.43 -6.48
CA MET A 1 25.39 -4.14 -7.50
C MET A 1 24.06 -4.02 -6.77
N GLY A 2 23.25 -3.00 -7.08
CA GLY A 2 21.92 -2.83 -6.48
C GLY A 2 20.85 -3.13 -7.53
N TYR A 3 19.81 -3.90 -7.18
CA TYR A 3 18.64 -4.08 -8.02
C TYR A 3 17.59 -3.04 -7.66
N PHE A 4 17.08 -2.32 -8.66
CA PHE A 4 15.97 -1.41 -8.49
C PHE A 4 14.65 -2.12 -8.80
N PRO A 5 13.61 -2.04 -7.92
CA PRO A 5 12.33 -2.71 -8.16
C PRO A 5 11.51 -1.95 -9.22
N PHE A 6 11.25 -2.61 -10.34
CA PHE A 6 10.29 -2.18 -11.36
C PHE A 6 9.11 -3.13 -11.41
N PHE A 7 7.92 -2.59 -11.63
CA PHE A 7 6.78 -3.38 -12.08
C PHE A 7 6.71 -3.30 -13.60
N VAL A 8 6.73 -4.45 -14.25
CA VAL A 8 6.71 -4.56 -15.72
C VAL A 8 5.40 -5.21 -16.12
N GLU A 9 4.70 -4.60 -17.07
CA GLU A 9 3.54 -5.22 -17.69
C GLU A 9 3.96 -6.39 -18.55
N LEU A 10 3.45 -7.59 -18.24
CA LEU A 10 3.77 -8.81 -18.96
C LEU A 10 2.68 -9.23 -19.96
N LYS A 11 1.53 -8.58 -19.96
CA LYS A 11 0.45 -8.88 -20.90
C LYS A 11 0.92 -8.75 -22.35
N GLY A 12 0.79 -9.85 -23.10
CA GLY A 12 1.26 -9.94 -24.49
C GLY A 12 2.78 -9.91 -24.68
N LYS A 13 3.58 -9.95 -23.59
CA LYS A 13 5.02 -10.10 -23.66
C LYS A 13 5.42 -11.55 -23.88
N ARG A 14 6.45 -11.77 -24.69
CA ARG A 14 6.91 -13.10 -25.06
C ARG A 14 8.04 -13.56 -24.15
N GLY A 15 7.80 -14.63 -23.40
CA GLY A 15 8.77 -15.22 -22.48
C GLY A 15 9.18 -16.63 -22.93
N LEU A 16 10.48 -16.92 -22.91
CA LEU A 16 11.01 -18.24 -23.12
C LEU A 16 11.43 -18.87 -21.79
N ILE A 17 11.00 -20.09 -21.54
CA ILE A 17 11.46 -20.91 -20.41
C ILE A 17 12.21 -22.11 -20.97
N VAL A 18 13.50 -22.18 -20.72
CA VAL A 18 14.33 -23.33 -21.11
C VAL A 18 14.48 -24.27 -19.93
N GLY A 19 13.89 -25.46 -20.05
CA GLY A 19 13.75 -26.45 -18.99
C GLY A 19 12.32 -26.88 -18.82
N GLY A 20 12.05 -28.15 -18.53
CA GLY A 20 10.71 -28.75 -18.45
C GLY A 20 10.36 -29.36 -17.08
N GLY A 21 11.22 -29.18 -16.06
CA GLY A 21 11.03 -29.79 -14.75
C GLY A 21 10.24 -28.90 -13.75
N ILE A 22 10.20 -29.35 -12.48
CA ILE A 22 9.46 -28.71 -11.37
C ILE A 22 9.80 -27.22 -11.21
N VAL A 23 11.05 -26.81 -11.44
CA VAL A 23 11.46 -25.40 -11.31
C VAL A 23 10.83 -24.57 -12.43
N ALA A 24 10.84 -25.07 -13.66
CA ALA A 24 10.18 -24.42 -14.80
C ALA A 24 8.68 -24.32 -14.56
N GLU A 25 8.01 -25.38 -14.08
CA GLU A 25 6.59 -25.38 -13.73
C GLU A 25 6.26 -24.27 -12.72
N ARG A 26 7.04 -24.12 -11.65
CA ARG A 26 6.84 -23.05 -10.66
C ARG A 26 6.98 -21.66 -11.27
N LYS A 27 7.86 -21.46 -12.25
CA LYS A 27 8.03 -20.19 -12.96
C LYS A 27 6.84 -19.92 -13.87
N VAL A 28 6.39 -20.92 -14.63
CA VAL A 28 5.18 -20.85 -15.45
C VAL A 28 3.99 -20.44 -14.60
N ARG A 29 3.70 -21.15 -13.49
CA ARG A 29 2.58 -20.84 -12.58
C ARG A 29 2.61 -19.42 -12.03
N LYS A 30 3.81 -18.88 -11.75
CA LYS A 30 3.97 -17.50 -11.25
C LYS A 30 3.72 -16.45 -12.31
N LEU A 31 4.00 -16.73 -13.57
CA LEU A 31 3.89 -15.76 -14.66
C LEU A 31 2.51 -15.74 -15.31
N LEU A 32 1.85 -16.88 -15.42
CA LEU A 32 0.54 -16.99 -16.07
C LEU A 32 -0.53 -15.96 -15.62
N PRO A 33 -0.64 -15.62 -14.32
CA PRO A 33 -1.60 -14.60 -13.87
C PRO A 33 -1.36 -13.20 -14.41
N TYR A 34 -0.25 -12.96 -15.12
CA TYR A 34 0.09 -11.68 -15.76
C TYR A 34 -0.08 -11.70 -17.28
N GLU A 35 -0.74 -12.72 -17.81
CA GLU A 35 -1.14 -12.87 -19.22
C GLU A 35 0.01 -12.75 -20.25
N PRO A 36 1.20 -13.33 -20.02
CA PRO A 36 2.26 -13.38 -21.02
C PRO A 36 1.99 -14.46 -22.10
N GLU A 37 2.72 -14.35 -23.20
CA GLU A 37 2.89 -15.45 -24.16
C GLU A 37 4.14 -16.27 -23.79
N LEU A 38 3.98 -17.48 -23.26
CA LEU A 38 5.10 -18.31 -22.80
C LEU A 38 5.39 -19.45 -23.77
N LEU A 39 6.67 -19.59 -24.13
CA LEU A 39 7.21 -20.77 -24.81
C LEU A 39 8.07 -21.56 -23.82
N VAL A 40 7.75 -22.82 -23.59
CA VAL A 40 8.59 -23.75 -22.81
C VAL A 40 9.30 -24.69 -23.78
N VAL A 41 10.62 -24.73 -23.67
CA VAL A 41 11.47 -25.59 -24.52
C VAL A 41 12.32 -26.51 -23.64
N ALA A 42 12.20 -27.81 -23.83
CA ALA A 42 12.99 -28.81 -23.15
C ALA A 42 12.92 -30.16 -23.91
N PRO A 43 13.94 -31.02 -23.82
CA PRO A 43 13.89 -32.39 -24.40
C PRO A 43 12.74 -33.22 -23.81
N LYS A 44 12.37 -32.93 -22.57
CA LYS A 44 11.25 -33.55 -21.86
C LYS A 44 10.56 -32.52 -20.99
N ILE A 45 9.23 -32.48 -21.04
CA ILE A 45 8.38 -31.57 -20.26
C ILE A 45 7.53 -32.39 -19.30
N ASP A 46 7.54 -32.00 -18.02
CA ASP A 46 6.78 -32.66 -16.95
C ASP A 46 5.28 -32.52 -17.15
N ASP A 47 4.50 -33.52 -16.73
CA ASP A 47 3.05 -33.58 -16.84
C ASP A 47 2.35 -32.38 -16.19
N GLY A 48 2.94 -31.78 -15.16
CA GLY A 48 2.42 -30.58 -14.51
C GLY A 48 2.31 -29.38 -15.45
N ILE A 49 3.27 -29.21 -16.35
CA ILE A 49 3.29 -28.11 -17.34
C ILE A 49 2.28 -28.43 -18.48
N TRP A 50 2.16 -29.70 -18.89
CA TRP A 50 1.17 -30.11 -19.86
C TRP A 50 -0.25 -29.83 -19.40
N LYS A 51 -0.59 -30.19 -18.15
CA LYS A 51 -1.90 -29.90 -17.55
C LYS A 51 -2.20 -28.40 -17.54
N LEU A 52 -1.21 -27.56 -17.18
CA LEU A 52 -1.38 -26.09 -17.24
C LEU A 52 -1.68 -25.59 -18.65
N SER A 53 -1.01 -26.16 -19.68
CA SER A 53 -1.28 -25.81 -21.07
C SER A 53 -2.71 -26.16 -21.50
N GLU A 54 -3.24 -27.31 -21.05
CA GLU A 54 -4.61 -27.70 -21.32
C GLU A 54 -5.62 -26.81 -20.62
N GLU A 55 -5.42 -26.51 -19.33
CA GLU A 55 -6.26 -25.58 -18.56
C GLU A 55 -6.36 -24.20 -19.22
N ILE A 56 -5.23 -23.65 -19.68
CA ILE A 56 -5.20 -22.36 -20.38
C ILE A 56 -5.95 -22.41 -21.70
N LYS A 57 -5.73 -23.46 -22.50
CA LYS A 57 -6.45 -23.65 -23.77
C LYS A 57 -7.97 -23.69 -23.56
N GLU A 58 -8.42 -24.32 -22.48
CA GLU A 58 -9.84 -24.35 -22.13
C GLU A 58 -10.38 -22.99 -21.72
N LYS A 59 -9.64 -22.25 -20.86
CA LYS A 59 -10.02 -20.88 -20.46
C LYS A 59 -10.05 -19.91 -21.64
N ARG A 60 -9.07 -19.99 -22.55
CA ARG A 60 -9.06 -19.20 -23.79
C ARG A 60 -10.27 -19.47 -24.67
N LYS A 61 -10.72 -20.72 -24.79
CA LYS A 61 -11.95 -21.07 -25.53
C LYS A 61 -13.18 -20.41 -24.95
N LYS A 62 -13.18 -20.13 -23.64
CA LYS A 62 -14.27 -19.45 -22.92
C LYS A 62 -14.11 -17.94 -22.87
N ASN A 63 -13.07 -17.36 -23.47
CA ASN A 63 -12.66 -15.95 -23.34
C ASN A 63 -12.39 -15.49 -21.89
N GLU A 64 -11.99 -16.42 -21.02
CA GLU A 64 -11.70 -16.15 -19.60
C GLU A 64 -10.23 -15.81 -19.35
N ASP A 65 -9.34 -16.03 -20.33
CA ASP A 65 -7.89 -15.81 -20.21
C ASP A 65 -7.29 -15.45 -21.58
N THR A 66 -6.30 -14.58 -21.60
CA THR A 66 -5.54 -14.18 -22.79
C THR A 66 -4.12 -14.76 -22.82
N SER A 67 -3.68 -15.43 -21.76
CA SER A 67 -2.36 -16.07 -21.67
C SER A 67 -2.18 -17.11 -22.79
N GLU A 68 -0.96 -17.28 -23.25
CA GLU A 68 -0.58 -18.35 -24.16
C GLU A 68 0.55 -19.18 -23.59
N LEU A 69 0.41 -20.51 -23.60
CA LEU A 69 1.44 -21.43 -23.17
C LEU A 69 1.70 -22.47 -24.28
N ILE A 70 2.81 -22.28 -24.96
CA ILE A 70 3.28 -23.16 -26.05
C ILE A 70 4.34 -24.07 -25.46
N LEU A 71 4.24 -25.37 -25.71
CA LEU A 71 5.19 -26.38 -25.27
C LEU A 71 5.90 -26.97 -26.48
N SER A 72 7.22 -27.10 -26.38
CA SER A 72 8.07 -27.66 -27.44
C SER A 72 9.07 -28.65 -26.84
N GLU A 73 8.84 -29.95 -27.10
CA GLU A 73 9.75 -31.00 -26.66
C GLU A 73 10.90 -31.15 -27.65
N GLN A 74 11.90 -30.29 -27.49
CA GLN A 74 13.14 -30.28 -28.30
C GLN A 74 14.29 -29.66 -27.49
N ASP A 75 15.50 -29.85 -27.99
CA ASP A 75 16.65 -29.15 -27.44
C ASP A 75 16.58 -27.65 -27.71
N PHE A 76 17.20 -26.86 -26.80
CA PHE A 76 17.28 -25.44 -26.99
C PHE A 76 18.13 -25.08 -28.22
N GLU A 77 17.55 -24.24 -29.08
CA GLU A 77 18.24 -23.65 -30.24
C GLU A 77 18.30 -22.12 -30.10
N THR A 78 19.30 -21.52 -30.73
CA THR A 78 19.48 -20.05 -30.68
C THR A 78 18.31 -19.28 -31.31
N THR A 79 17.59 -19.89 -32.25
CA THR A 79 16.38 -19.38 -32.89
C THR A 79 15.22 -19.22 -31.92
N ASN A 80 15.21 -19.97 -30.80
CA ASN A 80 14.19 -19.80 -29.75
C ASN A 80 14.24 -18.42 -29.06
N LEU A 81 15.36 -17.69 -29.18
CA LEU A 81 15.52 -16.35 -28.63
C LEU A 81 14.91 -15.23 -29.50
N GLU A 82 14.49 -15.57 -30.72
CA GLU A 82 13.95 -14.56 -31.61
C GLU A 82 12.63 -13.96 -31.08
N LYS A 83 12.57 -12.62 -31.01
CA LYS A 83 11.42 -11.88 -30.54
C LYS A 83 11.00 -12.14 -29.09
N MET A 84 11.91 -12.65 -28.24
CA MET A 84 11.64 -12.81 -26.82
C MET A 84 11.92 -11.52 -26.05
N ASP A 85 11.00 -11.14 -25.15
CA ASP A 85 11.17 -10.00 -24.24
C ASP A 85 11.98 -10.42 -23.00
N PHE A 86 11.82 -11.67 -22.54
CA PHE A 86 12.57 -12.22 -21.41
C PHE A 86 12.77 -13.73 -21.52
N VAL A 87 13.79 -14.23 -20.82
CA VAL A 87 14.18 -15.65 -20.82
C VAL A 87 14.40 -16.15 -19.40
N ILE A 88 14.01 -17.38 -19.14
CA ILE A 88 14.29 -18.10 -17.90
C ILE A 88 15.06 -19.36 -18.23
N ALA A 89 16.32 -19.43 -17.80
CA ALA A 89 17.14 -20.65 -17.93
C ALA A 89 16.97 -21.47 -16.65
N ALA A 90 16.22 -22.56 -16.75
CA ALA A 90 15.82 -23.44 -15.63
C ALA A 90 16.19 -24.91 -15.94
N THR A 91 17.30 -25.15 -16.59
CA THR A 91 17.82 -26.50 -16.87
C THR A 91 18.74 -26.98 -15.74
N SER A 92 18.99 -28.29 -15.69
CA SER A 92 20.01 -28.87 -14.80
C SER A 92 21.44 -28.77 -15.38
N ASP A 93 21.59 -28.32 -16.65
CA ASP A 93 22.87 -28.10 -17.29
C ASP A 93 23.35 -26.66 -17.12
N GLU A 94 24.28 -26.44 -16.18
CA GLU A 94 24.85 -25.13 -15.88
C GLU A 94 25.57 -24.52 -17.09
N THR A 95 26.18 -25.36 -17.97
CA THR A 95 26.88 -24.91 -19.18
C THR A 95 25.87 -24.32 -20.17
N LEU A 96 24.75 -25.01 -20.36
CA LEU A 96 23.66 -24.53 -21.20
C LEU A 96 23.04 -23.22 -20.61
N ASN A 97 22.80 -23.19 -19.32
CA ASN A 97 22.26 -21.99 -18.64
C ASN A 97 23.21 -20.78 -18.81
N ALA A 98 24.52 -20.97 -18.66
CA ALA A 98 25.52 -19.93 -18.89
C ALA A 98 25.58 -19.48 -20.36
N ARG A 99 25.46 -20.43 -21.32
CA ARG A 99 25.37 -20.10 -22.75
C ARG A 99 24.11 -19.27 -23.05
N ILE A 100 22.96 -19.64 -22.51
CA ILE A 100 21.70 -18.87 -22.68
C ILE A 100 21.86 -17.47 -22.15
N ALA A 101 22.43 -17.31 -20.93
CA ALA A 101 22.66 -15.99 -20.33
C ALA A 101 23.49 -15.08 -21.23
N LYS A 102 24.63 -15.60 -21.76
CA LYS A 102 25.49 -14.87 -22.66
C LYS A 102 24.78 -14.46 -23.97
N LEU A 103 24.02 -15.38 -24.56
CA LEU A 103 23.24 -15.10 -25.78
C LEU A 103 22.13 -14.04 -25.53
N CYS A 104 21.53 -14.01 -24.34
CA CYS A 104 20.56 -13.00 -23.95
C CYS A 104 21.23 -11.64 -23.76
N GLU A 105 22.37 -11.57 -23.08
CA GLU A 105 23.16 -10.36 -22.91
C GLU A 105 23.54 -9.74 -24.26
N GLU A 106 24.06 -10.52 -25.19
CA GLU A 106 24.40 -10.08 -26.55
C GLU A 106 23.23 -9.51 -27.35
N ARG A 107 21.99 -9.90 -26.99
CA ARG A 107 20.74 -9.46 -27.65
C ARG A 107 19.93 -8.45 -26.83
N ASN A 108 20.43 -8.01 -25.67
CA ASN A 108 19.71 -7.17 -24.71
C ASN A 108 18.35 -7.76 -24.26
N ILE A 109 18.27 -9.09 -24.12
CA ILE A 109 17.09 -9.78 -23.61
C ILE A 109 17.25 -9.98 -22.10
N LEU A 110 16.21 -9.64 -21.33
CA LEU A 110 16.24 -9.89 -19.89
C LEU A 110 16.30 -11.38 -19.60
N VAL A 111 17.26 -11.80 -18.77
CA VAL A 111 17.42 -13.21 -18.41
C VAL A 111 17.40 -13.45 -16.91
N ASN A 112 16.74 -14.53 -16.50
CA ASN A 112 16.85 -15.09 -15.15
C ASN A 112 17.44 -16.49 -15.23
N VAL A 113 18.59 -16.69 -14.64
CA VAL A 113 19.23 -18.00 -14.51
C VAL A 113 18.91 -18.56 -13.13
N VAL A 114 18.32 -19.74 -13.10
CA VAL A 114 17.98 -20.38 -11.81
C VAL A 114 19.28 -20.75 -11.10
N ASP A 115 19.32 -20.44 -9.80
CA ASP A 115 20.44 -20.69 -8.88
C ASP A 115 21.77 -19.98 -9.23
N ASP A 116 21.77 -19.06 -10.21
CA ASP A 116 22.94 -18.25 -10.55
C ASP A 116 22.58 -16.75 -10.67
N LYS A 117 22.70 -16.04 -9.53
CA LYS A 117 22.38 -14.63 -9.44
C LYS A 117 23.25 -13.72 -10.31
N GLU A 118 24.53 -14.08 -10.47
CA GLU A 118 25.50 -13.23 -11.18
C GLU A 118 25.17 -13.11 -12.68
N LYS A 119 24.50 -14.12 -13.21
CA LYS A 119 24.06 -14.16 -14.62
C LYS A 119 22.62 -13.64 -14.81
N CYS A 120 21.98 -13.13 -13.75
CA CYS A 120 20.60 -12.64 -13.84
C CYS A 120 20.52 -11.15 -14.21
N GLY A 121 19.80 -10.82 -15.26
CA GLY A 121 19.38 -9.45 -15.58
C GLY A 121 18.17 -9.00 -14.74
N PHE A 122 17.37 -9.93 -14.22
CA PHE A 122 16.27 -9.65 -13.29
C PHE A 122 16.10 -10.77 -12.27
N LEU A 123 15.46 -10.45 -11.13
CA LEU A 123 15.21 -11.40 -10.05
C LEU A 123 13.71 -11.63 -9.85
N PHE A 124 13.34 -12.85 -9.46
CA PHE A 124 11.99 -13.16 -9.00
C PHE A 124 11.87 -12.85 -7.50
N PRO A 125 11.04 -11.88 -7.12
CA PRO A 125 10.81 -11.59 -5.70
C PRO A 125 9.95 -12.67 -5.02
N SER A 126 9.93 -12.67 -3.70
CA SER A 126 8.86 -13.27 -2.93
C SER A 126 7.63 -12.36 -3.07
N LEU A 127 6.57 -12.86 -3.71
CA LEU A 127 5.44 -12.05 -4.20
C LEU A 127 4.20 -12.27 -3.36
N ILE A 128 3.49 -11.18 -3.05
CA ILE A 128 2.10 -11.16 -2.62
C ILE A 128 1.29 -10.56 -3.76
N ARG A 129 0.16 -11.17 -4.10
CA ARG A 129 -0.78 -10.65 -5.09
C ARG A 129 -2.21 -10.87 -4.60
N GLU A 130 -2.95 -9.77 -4.47
CA GLU A 130 -4.36 -9.76 -4.10
C GLU A 130 -5.09 -8.80 -5.06
N GLY A 131 -5.67 -9.35 -6.12
CA GLY A 131 -6.23 -8.58 -7.21
C GLY A 131 -5.19 -7.65 -7.85
N LYS A 132 -5.40 -6.34 -7.73
CA LYS A 132 -4.50 -5.29 -8.23
C LYS A 132 -3.33 -4.97 -7.31
N LEU A 133 -3.35 -5.43 -6.05
CA LEU A 133 -2.23 -5.25 -5.13
C LEU A 133 -1.11 -6.24 -5.49
N SER A 134 0.09 -5.72 -5.68
CA SER A 134 1.30 -6.52 -5.85
C SER A 134 2.40 -6.00 -4.94
N ILE A 135 3.00 -6.88 -4.12
CA ILE A 135 4.14 -6.55 -3.25
C ILE A 135 5.27 -7.52 -3.56
N GLY A 136 6.38 -7.00 -4.05
CA GLY A 136 7.59 -7.78 -4.33
C GLY A 136 8.63 -7.58 -3.22
N ILE A 137 9.08 -8.67 -2.60
CA ILE A 137 10.09 -8.66 -1.54
C ILE A 137 11.35 -9.35 -2.04
N SER A 138 12.46 -8.63 -2.08
CA SER A 138 13.76 -9.16 -2.46
C SER A 138 14.78 -8.94 -1.34
N THR A 139 15.61 -9.94 -1.11
CA THR A 139 16.81 -9.83 -0.26
C THR A 139 18.08 -9.95 -1.11
N GLU A 140 17.94 -9.73 -2.41
CA GLU A 140 19.01 -9.90 -3.40
C GLU A 140 19.72 -11.27 -3.32
N GLY A 141 18.98 -12.30 -2.94
CA GLY A 141 19.51 -13.65 -2.75
C GLY A 141 20.23 -13.88 -1.41
N ALA A 142 20.36 -12.86 -0.54
CA ALA A 142 21.03 -13.01 0.75
C ALA A 142 20.31 -13.98 1.69
N SER A 143 18.97 -13.98 1.71
CA SER A 143 18.20 -14.92 2.52
C SER A 143 16.77 -15.12 2.02
N PRO A 144 16.49 -16.22 1.30
CA PRO A 144 15.13 -16.58 0.91
C PRO A 144 14.18 -16.71 2.12
N ARG A 145 14.69 -17.14 3.27
CA ARG A 145 13.93 -17.29 4.51
C ARG A 145 13.40 -15.95 5.01
N VAL A 146 14.25 -14.91 5.01
CA VAL A 146 13.85 -13.56 5.42
C VAL A 146 12.75 -13.04 4.51
N ALA A 147 12.91 -13.15 3.18
CA ALA A 147 11.89 -12.73 2.23
C ALA A 147 10.55 -13.46 2.44
N THR A 148 10.58 -14.77 2.71
CA THR A 148 9.38 -15.57 2.98
C THR A 148 8.72 -15.18 4.30
N THR A 149 9.52 -14.89 5.34
CA THR A 149 9.00 -14.45 6.65
C THR A 149 8.30 -13.09 6.53
N PHE A 150 8.92 -12.12 5.84
CA PHE A 150 8.27 -10.82 5.59
C PHE A 150 7.01 -10.97 4.75
N ARG A 151 7.02 -11.82 3.72
CA ARG A 151 5.82 -12.11 2.94
C ARG A 151 4.68 -12.59 3.82
N ALA A 152 4.92 -13.57 4.69
CA ALA A 152 3.89 -14.12 5.57
C ALA A 152 3.32 -13.06 6.55
N ARG A 153 4.18 -12.19 7.11
CA ARG A 153 3.74 -11.10 7.99
C ARG A 153 2.87 -10.09 7.23
N LEU A 154 3.35 -9.59 6.11
CA LEU A 154 2.60 -8.62 5.30
C LEU A 154 1.29 -9.20 4.77
N SER A 155 1.25 -10.48 4.36
CA SER A 155 -0.01 -11.12 3.94
C SER A 155 -1.06 -11.17 5.06
N ALA A 156 -0.64 -11.28 6.33
CA ALA A 156 -1.56 -11.30 7.47
C ALA A 156 -2.19 -9.92 7.75
N ASP A 157 -1.53 -8.84 7.34
CA ASP A 157 -2.00 -7.46 7.52
C ASP A 157 -2.90 -6.98 6.36
N ILE A 158 -2.97 -7.74 5.25
CA ILE A 158 -3.79 -7.39 4.09
C ILE A 158 -5.23 -7.85 4.34
N PRO A 159 -6.24 -6.98 4.20
CA PRO A 159 -7.65 -7.36 4.30
C PRO A 159 -8.02 -8.46 3.30
N GLU A 160 -8.82 -9.44 3.74
CA GLU A 160 -9.28 -10.56 2.87
C GLU A 160 -10.00 -10.09 1.59
N ARG A 161 -10.67 -8.92 1.64
CA ARG A 161 -11.40 -8.34 0.52
C ARG A 161 -10.63 -7.22 -0.19
N MET A 162 -9.31 -7.29 -0.19
CA MET A 162 -8.44 -6.24 -0.76
C MET A 162 -8.70 -5.99 -2.26
N GLU A 163 -8.94 -7.04 -3.02
CA GLU A 163 -9.30 -6.93 -4.44
C GLU A 163 -10.57 -6.11 -4.64
N GLU A 164 -11.63 -6.41 -3.88
CA GLU A 164 -12.88 -5.67 -3.94
C GLU A 164 -12.72 -4.21 -3.50
N ILE A 165 -11.89 -3.94 -2.49
CA ILE A 165 -11.58 -2.57 -2.03
C ILE A 165 -10.92 -1.79 -3.16
N LEU A 166 -9.90 -2.35 -3.81
CA LEU A 166 -9.17 -1.66 -4.88
C LEU A 166 -10.05 -1.42 -6.12
N ASP A 167 -10.87 -2.39 -6.49
CA ASP A 167 -11.83 -2.25 -7.60
C ASP A 167 -12.87 -1.17 -7.30
N TYR A 168 -13.34 -1.11 -6.05
CA TYR A 168 -14.27 -0.08 -5.61
C TYR A 168 -13.63 1.31 -5.67
N LEU A 169 -12.42 1.46 -5.12
CA LEU A 169 -11.71 2.74 -5.12
C LEU A 169 -11.41 3.24 -6.55
N GLU A 170 -11.08 2.34 -7.47
CA GLU A 170 -10.90 2.71 -8.87
C GLU A 170 -12.19 3.20 -9.51
N LYS A 171 -13.31 2.49 -9.26
CA LYS A 171 -14.64 2.86 -9.79
C LYS A 171 -15.15 4.20 -9.26
N ILE A 172 -14.85 4.54 -8.00
CA ILE A 172 -15.31 5.79 -7.38
C ILE A 172 -14.53 7.03 -7.88
N ARG A 173 -13.28 6.89 -8.31
CA ARG A 173 -12.45 8.03 -8.75
C ARG A 173 -13.11 8.93 -9.81
N PRO A 174 -13.70 8.41 -10.89
CA PRO A 174 -14.39 9.23 -11.89
C PRO A 174 -15.58 9.99 -11.29
N PHE A 175 -16.34 9.36 -10.38
CA PHE A 175 -17.50 9.98 -9.73
C PHE A 175 -17.06 11.06 -8.72
N ALA A 176 -16.02 10.82 -7.95
CA ALA A 176 -15.44 11.83 -7.08
C ALA A 176 -14.99 13.07 -7.87
N LYS A 177 -14.45 12.88 -9.09
CA LYS A 177 -14.07 13.99 -9.96
C LYS A 177 -15.26 14.83 -10.44
N MET A 178 -16.42 14.19 -10.60
CA MET A 178 -17.66 14.88 -10.99
C MET A 178 -18.35 15.55 -9.80
N ALA A 179 -18.29 14.92 -8.61
CA ALA A 179 -18.96 15.39 -7.41
C ALA A 179 -18.19 16.48 -6.65
N ILE A 180 -16.85 16.48 -6.74
CA ILE A 180 -15.98 17.41 -6.00
C ILE A 180 -15.07 18.14 -7.00
N GLU A 181 -15.36 19.41 -7.25
CA GLU A 181 -14.60 20.25 -8.20
C GLU A 181 -13.20 20.61 -7.67
N ASP A 182 -13.09 20.87 -6.35
CA ASP A 182 -11.83 21.24 -5.71
C ASP A 182 -10.88 20.05 -5.59
N ASP A 183 -9.70 20.17 -6.23
CA ASP A 183 -8.70 19.09 -6.29
C ASP A 183 -8.19 18.67 -4.91
N LYS A 184 -8.05 19.61 -3.95
CA LYS A 184 -7.56 19.31 -2.60
C LYS A 184 -8.63 18.58 -1.79
N LYS A 185 -9.87 19.01 -1.86
CA LYS A 185 -11.00 18.33 -1.20
C LYS A 185 -11.22 16.94 -1.79
N ARG A 186 -11.11 16.80 -3.11
CA ARG A 186 -11.22 15.51 -3.77
C ARG A 186 -10.11 14.55 -3.36
N ALA A 187 -8.87 15.04 -3.27
CA ALA A 187 -7.75 14.23 -2.77
C ALA A 187 -7.99 13.78 -1.32
N ALA A 188 -8.44 14.68 -0.44
CA ALA A 188 -8.76 14.37 0.96
C ALA A 188 -9.90 13.35 1.06
N PHE A 189 -10.97 13.51 0.28
CA PHE A 189 -12.07 12.52 0.20
C PHE A 189 -11.57 11.14 -0.20
N LEU A 190 -10.76 11.05 -1.27
CA LEU A 190 -10.26 9.77 -1.76
C LEU A 190 -9.28 9.10 -0.78
N MET A 191 -8.52 9.88 -0.01
CA MET A 191 -7.67 9.37 1.06
C MET A 191 -8.52 8.81 2.20
N GLU A 192 -9.47 9.58 2.73
CA GLU A 192 -10.35 9.13 3.81
C GLU A 192 -11.19 7.91 3.39
N LEU A 193 -11.69 7.90 2.16
CA LEU A 193 -12.41 6.76 1.60
C LEU A 193 -11.55 5.48 1.61
N ALA A 194 -10.30 5.60 1.20
CA ALA A 194 -9.36 4.47 1.20
C ALA A 194 -9.08 3.99 2.64
N ASP A 195 -8.81 4.93 3.57
CA ASP A 195 -8.54 4.61 4.97
C ASP A 195 -9.73 3.89 5.63
N VAL A 196 -10.95 4.38 5.42
CA VAL A 196 -12.17 3.76 5.98
C VAL A 196 -12.42 2.37 5.36
N CYS A 197 -12.19 2.18 4.05
CA CYS A 197 -12.29 0.86 3.42
C CYS A 197 -11.26 -0.12 4.00
N MET A 198 -10.02 0.32 4.20
CA MET A 198 -8.95 -0.49 4.81
C MET A 198 -9.26 -0.84 6.26
N GLU A 199 -9.75 0.12 7.05
CA GLU A 199 -10.13 -0.10 8.45
C GLU A 199 -11.31 -1.08 8.59
N LYS A 200 -12.31 -0.97 7.72
CA LYS A 200 -13.46 -1.89 7.69
C LYS A 200 -13.16 -3.23 7.02
N GLY A 201 -12.04 -3.36 6.32
CA GLY A 201 -11.66 -4.54 5.55
C GLY A 201 -12.61 -4.87 4.39
N ARG A 202 -13.39 -3.88 3.91
CA ARG A 202 -14.36 -4.03 2.81
C ARG A 202 -14.66 -2.71 2.10
N PRO A 203 -15.22 -2.74 0.87
CA PRO A 203 -15.80 -1.55 0.25
C PRO A 203 -16.89 -0.92 1.10
N LEU A 204 -17.06 0.39 1.00
CA LEU A 204 -18.21 1.08 1.59
C LEU A 204 -19.50 0.75 0.82
N THR A 205 -20.62 0.75 1.54
CA THR A 205 -21.95 0.75 0.91
C THR A 205 -22.23 2.12 0.26
N GLU A 206 -23.21 2.20 -0.63
CA GLU A 206 -23.62 3.47 -1.24
C GLU A 206 -23.93 4.53 -0.19
N THR A 207 -24.71 4.17 0.84
CA THR A 207 -25.10 5.08 1.92
C THR A 207 -23.88 5.55 2.73
N GLU A 208 -22.93 4.64 3.07
CA GLU A 208 -21.71 5.02 3.79
C GLU A 208 -20.85 5.98 2.97
N CYS A 209 -20.75 5.74 1.66
CA CYS A 209 -20.01 6.60 0.74
C CYS A 209 -20.69 7.96 0.56
N GLU A 210 -22.03 8.02 0.49
CA GLU A 210 -22.80 9.27 0.42
C GLU A 210 -22.58 10.12 1.68
N ILE A 211 -22.65 9.51 2.87
CA ILE A 211 -22.39 10.22 4.14
C ILE A 211 -20.97 10.79 4.18
N LEU A 212 -19.99 10.01 3.75
CA LEU A 212 -18.60 10.48 3.67
C LEU A 212 -18.45 11.63 2.68
N LEU A 213 -19.09 11.52 1.53
CA LEU A 213 -19.04 12.50 0.46
C LEU A 213 -19.69 13.83 0.86
N GLU A 214 -20.75 13.85 1.68
CA GLU A 214 -21.40 15.06 2.18
C GLU A 214 -20.45 16.02 2.89
N ASN A 215 -19.40 15.51 3.53
CA ASN A 215 -18.38 16.32 4.18
C ASN A 215 -17.51 17.12 3.22
N TYR A 216 -17.45 16.72 1.93
CA TYR A 216 -16.53 17.27 0.95
C TYR A 216 -17.19 18.05 -0.20
N GLN A 217 -18.55 18.11 -0.24
CA GLN A 217 -19.26 18.30 -1.44
C GLN A 217 -19.94 19.55 -1.81
N SER A 218 -20.17 19.60 -3.16
CA SER A 218 -21.26 20.38 -3.76
C SER A 218 -22.39 19.55 -4.42
N LYS A 219 -22.21 18.24 -4.67
CA LYS A 219 -23.24 17.38 -5.32
C LYS A 219 -23.31 15.98 -4.72
N THR A 220 -24.49 15.33 -4.75
CA THR A 220 -24.64 13.92 -4.31
C THR A 220 -24.11 12.93 -5.35
N LEU A 221 -23.81 11.68 -4.94
CA LEU A 221 -23.40 10.63 -5.88
C LEU A 221 -24.47 10.36 -6.94
N LYS A 222 -25.75 10.39 -6.56
CA LYS A 222 -26.88 10.19 -7.49
C LYS A 222 -26.95 11.25 -8.59
N GLU A 223 -26.68 12.52 -8.22
CA GLU A 223 -26.59 13.61 -9.20
C GLU A 223 -25.36 13.44 -10.10
N ALA A 224 -24.22 13.00 -9.56
CA ALA A 224 -23.03 12.69 -10.34
C ALA A 224 -23.21 11.50 -11.30
N PHE A 225 -23.98 10.48 -10.92
CA PHE A 225 -24.35 9.37 -11.81
C PHE A 225 -25.30 9.82 -12.93
N ALA A 226 -26.32 10.64 -12.59
CA ALA A 226 -27.27 11.18 -13.56
C ALA A 226 -26.57 12.10 -14.60
N ASP A 227 -25.60 12.94 -14.15
CA ASP A 227 -24.81 13.78 -15.06
C ASP A 227 -23.98 12.95 -16.04
N LYS A 228 -23.56 11.73 -15.69
CA LYS A 228 -22.81 10.84 -16.61
C LYS A 228 -23.69 10.26 -17.73
N GLU A 229 -24.92 9.95 -17.44
CA GLU A 229 -25.91 9.52 -18.47
C GLU A 229 -26.29 10.68 -19.39
N ALA A 230 -26.33 11.91 -18.87
CA ALA A 230 -26.63 13.12 -19.64
C ALA A 230 -25.44 13.65 -20.49
N LEU A 231 -24.18 13.36 -20.07
CA LEU A 231 -22.94 13.80 -20.75
C LEU A 231 -22.61 12.99 -22.01
N SER A 232 -23.34 11.88 -22.29
CA SER A 232 -23.26 11.22 -23.61
C SER A 232 -23.85 12.07 -24.73
N ASP A 233 -24.61 13.15 -24.41
CA ASP A 233 -25.36 13.93 -25.40
C ASP A 233 -25.01 15.43 -25.50
N LYS A 234 -24.11 16.01 -24.68
CA LYS A 234 -23.78 17.45 -24.81
C LYS A 234 -22.39 17.80 -24.29
N GLU A 235 -21.46 18.05 -25.20
CA GLU A 235 -20.39 19.03 -24.98
C GLU A 235 -20.97 20.44 -25.10
N ALA A 236 -20.53 21.32 -24.19
CA ALA A 236 -20.46 22.78 -24.23
C ALA A 236 -21.34 23.54 -23.22
N GLN A 237 -20.68 24.29 -22.48
CA GLN A 237 -20.72 25.71 -22.15
C GLN A 237 -20.61 26.10 -20.66
N SER A 238 -19.70 27.03 -20.48
CA SER A 238 -19.21 27.65 -19.24
C SER A 238 -20.20 28.61 -18.54
N GLY A 239 -20.05 28.73 -17.21
CA GLY A 239 -20.61 29.85 -16.44
C GLY A 239 -20.07 29.87 -15.01
N LYS A 240 -19.28 30.89 -14.69
CA LYS A 240 -18.74 31.16 -13.36
C LYS A 240 -19.78 31.80 -12.47
N GLU A 241 -20.00 31.26 -11.27
CA GLU A 241 -20.53 32.03 -10.15
C GLU A 241 -19.82 31.63 -8.85
N ALA A 242 -19.48 32.64 -8.04
CA ALA A 242 -18.71 32.53 -6.81
C ALA A 242 -19.55 31.93 -5.68
N CYS A 243 -18.99 30.95 -4.99
CA CYS A 243 -19.63 30.28 -3.85
C CYS A 243 -19.18 30.88 -2.51
N PRO A 244 -20.05 31.02 -1.51
CA PRO A 244 -19.73 31.60 -0.21
C PRO A 244 -18.84 30.68 0.63
N VAL A 245 -17.94 31.29 1.39
CA VAL A 245 -17.01 30.65 2.32
C VAL A 245 -17.78 29.79 3.33
N ARG A 246 -17.70 28.48 3.24
CA ARG A 246 -18.22 27.55 4.26
C ARG A 246 -17.19 27.41 5.39
N LYS A 247 -17.68 27.43 6.63
CA LYS A 247 -16.92 27.08 7.83
C LYS A 247 -16.35 25.67 7.66
N VAL A 248 -15.04 25.55 7.73
CA VAL A 248 -14.33 24.25 7.83
C VAL A 248 -14.84 23.60 9.12
N SER A 249 -15.32 22.35 9.06
CA SER A 249 -15.62 21.58 10.26
C SER A 249 -14.33 21.41 11.06
N PRO A 250 -14.33 21.58 12.39
CA PRO A 250 -13.14 21.39 13.20
C PRO A 250 -12.60 19.96 12.98
N GLY A 251 -11.29 19.84 12.90
CA GLY A 251 -10.62 18.55 12.87
C GLY A 251 -10.77 17.80 14.20
N LYS A 252 -10.26 16.59 14.26
CA LYS A 252 -10.29 15.73 15.44
C LYS A 252 -8.95 15.80 16.18
N VAL A 253 -9.01 15.78 17.53
CA VAL A 253 -7.82 15.64 18.38
C VAL A 253 -7.82 14.29 19.07
N VAL A 254 -6.74 13.53 18.94
CA VAL A 254 -6.56 12.25 19.63
C VAL A 254 -5.40 12.33 20.61
N LEU A 255 -5.70 12.19 21.91
CA LEU A 255 -4.67 12.08 22.94
C LEU A 255 -4.19 10.63 23.01
N VAL A 256 -2.90 10.41 22.76
CA VAL A 256 -2.31 9.07 22.72
C VAL A 256 -1.24 8.92 23.78
N GLY A 257 -1.36 7.88 24.60
CA GLY A 257 -0.32 7.46 25.50
C GLY A 257 0.80 6.74 24.75
N ALA A 258 2.01 7.33 24.77
CA ALA A 258 3.18 6.79 24.09
C ALA A 258 3.76 5.53 24.77
N GLY A 259 3.24 5.17 25.94
CA GLY A 259 3.91 4.19 26.80
C GLY A 259 5.14 4.77 27.46
N CYS A 260 5.90 3.92 28.14
CA CYS A 260 7.14 4.29 28.83
C CYS A 260 8.32 3.48 28.31
N LEU A 261 9.55 3.95 28.53
CA LEU A 261 10.84 3.30 28.20
C LEU A 261 11.13 3.15 26.70
N SER A 262 10.27 2.45 25.92
CA SER A 262 10.51 2.13 24.51
C SER A 262 9.25 2.34 23.69
N TYR A 263 9.41 2.65 22.40
CA TYR A 263 8.32 2.75 21.43
C TYR A 263 7.47 1.46 21.32
N GLU A 264 8.00 0.32 21.74
CA GLU A 264 7.30 -0.98 21.74
C GLU A 264 6.16 -1.05 22.75
N TYR A 265 6.12 -0.12 23.71
CA TYR A 265 5.07 -0.06 24.75
C TYR A 265 3.89 0.85 24.37
N ILE A 266 3.85 1.33 23.15
CA ILE A 266 2.65 1.99 22.62
C ILE A 266 1.58 0.92 22.31
N THR A 267 0.33 1.28 22.49
CA THR A 267 -0.78 0.41 22.05
C THR A 267 -0.88 0.36 20.52
N LEU A 268 -1.41 -0.75 19.98
CA LEU A 268 -1.67 -0.86 18.54
C LEU A 268 -2.57 0.29 18.02
N ARG A 269 -3.59 0.68 18.80
CA ARG A 269 -4.46 1.80 18.48
C ARG A 269 -3.70 3.12 18.44
N GLY A 270 -2.84 3.37 19.43
CA GLY A 270 -1.99 4.56 19.46
C GLY A 270 -1.05 4.66 18.26
N MET A 271 -0.47 3.53 17.84
CA MET A 271 0.37 3.47 16.65
C MET A 271 -0.41 3.78 15.36
N GLN A 272 -1.65 3.30 15.25
CA GLN A 272 -2.51 3.60 14.10
C GLN A 272 -2.82 5.10 13.99
N GLU A 273 -3.07 5.76 15.12
CA GLU A 273 -3.33 7.21 15.10
C GLU A 273 -2.08 8.04 14.76
N ILE A 274 -0.89 7.63 15.24
CA ILE A 274 0.39 8.27 14.82
C ILE A 274 0.56 8.22 13.30
N ARG A 275 0.23 7.08 12.68
CA ARG A 275 0.34 6.90 11.22
C ARG A 275 -0.64 7.76 10.42
N LYS A 276 -1.73 8.23 11.03
CA LYS A 276 -2.75 9.08 10.40
C LYS A 276 -2.54 10.57 10.70
N ALA A 277 -1.65 10.91 11.64
CA ALA A 277 -1.46 12.27 12.12
C ALA A 277 -1.03 13.22 11.01
N GLN A 278 -1.80 14.28 10.79
CA GLN A 278 -1.42 15.44 9.97
C GLN A 278 -0.58 16.42 10.80
N VAL A 279 -0.90 16.53 12.10
CA VAL A 279 -0.12 17.30 13.08
C VAL A 279 0.14 16.41 14.29
N LEU A 280 1.39 16.22 14.64
CA LEU A 280 1.81 15.48 15.84
C LEU A 280 2.42 16.42 16.87
N ILE A 281 1.72 16.63 17.98
CA ILE A 281 2.17 17.46 19.10
C ILE A 281 2.64 16.53 20.22
N TYR A 282 3.91 16.58 20.60
CA TYR A 282 4.50 15.56 21.46
C TYR A 282 5.36 16.11 22.62
N ASP A 283 5.43 15.35 23.71
CA ASP A 283 6.29 15.64 24.87
C ASP A 283 7.76 15.23 24.62
N ALA A 284 8.68 15.87 25.33
CA ALA A 284 10.11 15.57 25.20
C ALA A 284 10.51 14.19 25.75
N LEU A 285 9.66 13.56 26.56
CA LEU A 285 9.96 12.29 27.24
C LEU A 285 9.50 11.04 26.47
N ILE A 286 8.98 11.22 25.26
CA ILE A 286 8.62 10.07 24.41
C ILE A 286 9.84 9.46 23.72
N ASP A 287 9.75 8.21 23.33
CA ASP A 287 10.74 7.63 22.43
C ASP A 287 10.62 8.25 21.03
N THR A 288 11.66 8.94 20.58
CA THR A 288 11.66 9.68 19.32
C THR A 288 11.52 8.79 18.09
N ARG A 289 11.74 7.48 18.18
CA ARG A 289 11.48 6.52 17.12
C ARG A 289 10.00 6.46 16.74
N LEU A 290 9.09 6.86 17.64
CA LEU A 290 7.66 6.99 17.32
C LEU A 290 7.40 8.05 16.24
N LEU A 291 8.27 9.05 16.10
CA LEU A 291 8.12 10.10 15.10
C LEU A 291 8.37 9.61 13.65
N ASP A 292 9.06 8.47 13.50
CA ASP A 292 9.37 7.88 12.20
C ASP A 292 8.15 7.14 11.59
N PHE A 293 7.10 6.90 12.40
CA PHE A 293 5.88 6.23 11.94
C PHE A 293 4.82 7.18 11.38
N THR A 294 5.04 8.49 11.41
CA THR A 294 4.11 9.47 10.83
C THR A 294 4.19 9.49 9.30
N ILE A 295 3.15 10.02 8.65
CA ILE A 295 3.17 10.30 7.21
C ILE A 295 4.25 11.35 6.87
N GLU A 296 4.74 11.34 5.62
CA GLU A 296 5.87 12.17 5.16
C GLU A 296 5.66 13.69 5.38
N ASN A 297 4.43 14.17 5.25
CA ASN A 297 4.06 15.58 5.38
C ASN A 297 3.51 15.94 6.78
N CYS A 298 3.65 15.09 7.79
CA CYS A 298 3.17 15.37 9.14
C CYS A 298 3.96 16.51 9.79
N GLU A 299 3.25 17.55 10.25
CA GLU A 299 3.84 18.61 11.06
C GLU A 299 4.15 18.09 12.47
N LYS A 300 5.41 18.16 12.92
CA LYS A 300 5.85 17.62 14.21
C LYS A 300 6.24 18.73 15.16
N ILE A 301 5.49 18.90 16.25
CA ILE A 301 5.66 20.00 17.20
C ILE A 301 6.03 19.44 18.59
N CYS A 302 7.23 19.74 19.08
CA CYS A 302 7.67 19.37 20.42
C CYS A 302 7.28 20.45 21.44
N VAL A 303 6.44 20.11 22.42
CA VAL A 303 5.99 21.01 23.49
C VAL A 303 6.69 20.78 24.84
N GLY A 304 7.50 19.72 24.94
CA GLY A 304 8.24 19.36 26.15
C GLY A 304 9.52 20.16 26.37
N LYS A 305 10.07 20.10 27.57
CA LYS A 305 11.36 20.75 27.93
C LYS A 305 12.51 20.14 27.15
N ARG A 306 13.22 20.94 26.34
CA ARG A 306 14.56 20.63 25.86
C ARG A 306 15.55 21.55 26.53
N SER A 307 16.80 21.07 26.79
CA SER A 307 17.90 21.89 27.35
C SER A 307 18.01 23.21 26.58
N GLY A 308 17.81 24.34 27.28
CA GLY A 308 17.98 25.69 26.73
C GLY A 308 16.73 26.36 26.14
N ARG A 309 15.55 25.73 26.18
CA ARG A 309 14.28 26.40 25.81
C ARG A 309 13.22 26.28 26.92
N HIS A 310 12.42 27.35 27.10
CA HIS A 310 11.26 27.31 28.02
C HIS A 310 10.27 26.23 27.55
N SER A 311 9.75 25.43 28.52
CA SER A 311 8.58 24.57 28.23
C SER A 311 7.36 25.46 27.96
N MET A 312 6.57 25.07 26.98
CA MET A 312 5.25 25.70 26.81
C MET A 312 4.42 25.52 28.08
N LYS A 313 3.66 26.55 28.44
CA LYS A 313 2.67 26.44 29.52
C LYS A 313 1.49 25.61 29.05
N GLN A 314 0.75 25.01 29.99
CA GLN A 314 -0.38 24.15 29.63
C GLN A 314 -1.44 24.91 28.81
N GLU A 315 -1.68 26.17 29.15
CA GLU A 315 -2.60 27.03 28.40
C GLU A 315 -2.16 27.24 26.93
N GLU A 316 -0.85 27.35 26.69
CA GLU A 316 -0.29 27.50 25.35
C GLU A 316 -0.41 26.20 24.54
N ILE A 317 -0.27 25.03 25.21
CA ILE A 317 -0.46 23.71 24.59
C ILE A 317 -1.94 23.54 24.22
N ASN A 318 -2.85 23.88 25.12
CA ASN A 318 -4.30 23.79 24.87
C ASN A 318 -4.69 24.68 23.67
N MET A 319 -4.20 25.93 23.62
CA MET A 319 -4.44 26.83 22.49
C MET A 319 -3.90 26.27 21.17
N LEU A 320 -2.71 25.67 21.19
CA LEU A 320 -2.11 25.07 19.99
C LEU A 320 -2.94 23.89 19.48
N LEU A 321 -3.43 23.02 20.37
CA LEU A 321 -4.32 21.90 20.01
C LEU A 321 -5.62 22.41 19.37
N ILE A 322 -6.23 23.43 19.97
CA ILE A 322 -7.46 24.07 19.49
C ILE A 322 -7.24 24.72 18.12
N GLU A 323 -6.14 25.47 17.96
CA GLU A 323 -5.78 26.14 16.70
C GLU A 323 -5.65 25.13 15.56
N LYS A 324 -4.85 24.09 15.75
CA LYS A 324 -4.63 23.06 14.74
C LYS A 324 -5.90 22.26 14.41
N ALA A 325 -6.71 21.96 15.38
CA ALA A 325 -8.01 21.34 15.15
C ALA A 325 -8.98 22.25 14.38
N LYS A 326 -9.03 23.56 14.68
CA LYS A 326 -9.85 24.53 13.95
C LYS A 326 -9.40 24.75 12.51
N GLU A 327 -8.13 24.46 12.19
CA GLU A 327 -7.61 24.41 10.82
C GLU A 327 -8.13 23.17 10.03
N GLY A 328 -8.84 22.24 10.71
CA GLY A 328 -9.40 21.02 10.12
C GLY A 328 -8.41 19.84 10.10
N ALA A 329 -7.30 19.95 10.83
CA ALA A 329 -6.29 18.90 10.86
C ALA A 329 -6.69 17.73 11.79
N HIS A 330 -6.27 16.50 11.42
CA HIS A 330 -6.22 15.37 12.34
C HIS A 330 -4.99 15.51 13.23
N VAL A 331 -5.22 15.92 14.49
CA VAL A 331 -4.16 16.23 15.46
C VAL A 331 -3.97 15.07 16.41
N VAL A 332 -2.74 14.56 16.52
CA VAL A 332 -2.38 13.59 17.54
C VAL A 332 -1.53 14.26 18.61
N ARG A 333 -2.03 14.23 19.85
CA ARG A 333 -1.31 14.67 21.05
C ARG A 333 -0.63 13.46 21.71
N LEU A 334 0.68 13.29 21.51
CA LEU A 334 1.44 12.15 22.01
C LEU A 334 2.08 12.48 23.35
N LYS A 335 1.68 11.77 24.40
CA LYS A 335 2.07 12.00 25.79
C LYS A 335 2.88 10.83 26.34
N GLY A 336 3.93 11.06 27.10
CA GLY A 336 4.70 10.01 27.75
C GLY A 336 3.85 9.23 28.78
N GLY A 337 3.95 7.90 28.77
CA GLY A 337 3.15 7.03 29.63
C GLY A 337 1.68 6.97 29.20
N ASP A 338 0.77 7.19 30.15
CA ASP A 338 -0.67 7.31 29.95
C ASP A 338 -1.10 8.78 30.00
N PRO A 339 -2.03 9.26 29.16
CA PRO A 339 -2.44 10.67 29.12
C PRO A 339 -3.02 11.21 30.43
N PHE A 340 -3.66 10.36 31.23
CA PHE A 340 -4.33 10.74 32.49
C PHE A 340 -3.50 10.46 33.74
N VAL A 341 -2.47 9.60 33.65
CA VAL A 341 -1.61 9.29 34.79
C VAL A 341 -0.48 10.31 34.88
N PHE A 342 -0.63 11.32 35.73
CA PHE A 342 0.28 12.46 35.88
C PHE A 342 0.53 13.25 34.57
N GLY A 343 -0.31 13.05 33.55
CA GLY A 343 -0.14 13.62 32.20
C GLY A 343 -0.97 14.88 31.94
N ARG A 344 -1.81 15.35 32.87
CA ARG A 344 -2.73 16.49 32.71
C ARG A 344 -3.68 16.36 31.49
N GLY A 345 -3.97 15.13 31.05
CA GLY A 345 -4.85 14.87 29.90
C GLY A 345 -6.26 15.43 30.08
N ASN A 346 -6.78 15.46 31.31
CA ASN A 346 -8.09 16.05 31.61
C ASN A 346 -8.15 17.53 31.22
N GLU A 347 -7.11 18.32 31.52
CA GLU A 347 -7.09 19.75 31.19
C GLU A 347 -7.06 20.00 29.68
N GLU A 348 -6.42 19.11 28.92
CA GLU A 348 -6.40 19.18 27.46
C GLU A 348 -7.77 18.79 26.86
N VAL A 349 -8.40 17.72 27.39
CA VAL A 349 -9.73 17.27 26.95
C VAL A 349 -10.81 18.29 27.29
N ASP A 350 -10.78 18.86 28.52
CA ASP A 350 -11.76 19.86 28.94
C ASP A 350 -11.71 21.10 28.04
N ALA A 351 -10.52 21.62 27.77
CA ALA A 351 -10.31 22.78 26.89
C ALA A 351 -10.79 22.53 25.45
N LEU A 352 -10.58 21.33 24.92
CA LEU A 352 -11.05 20.94 23.58
C LEU A 352 -12.57 20.78 23.53
N THR A 353 -13.15 20.19 24.58
CA THR A 353 -14.60 19.99 24.72
C THR A 353 -15.35 21.33 24.82
N GLU A 354 -14.82 22.30 25.57
CA GLU A 354 -15.38 23.67 25.67
C GLU A 354 -15.45 24.38 24.31
N GLU A 355 -14.50 24.07 23.42
CA GLU A 355 -14.45 24.61 22.06
C GLU A 355 -15.21 23.75 21.02
N GLY A 356 -15.89 22.67 21.47
CA GLY A 356 -16.68 21.78 20.61
C GLY A 356 -15.87 20.94 19.64
N ILE A 357 -14.60 20.64 19.99
CA ILE A 357 -13.69 19.82 19.16
C ILE A 357 -13.86 18.36 19.56
N GLU A 358 -14.06 17.48 18.55
CA GLU A 358 -14.10 16.03 18.75
C GLU A 358 -12.77 15.53 19.33
N THR A 359 -12.85 14.87 20.48
CA THR A 359 -11.65 14.41 21.21
C THR A 359 -11.78 12.93 21.55
N GLU A 360 -10.73 12.16 21.25
CA GLU A 360 -10.59 10.75 21.64
C GLU A 360 -9.36 10.59 22.52
N VAL A 361 -9.41 9.64 23.47
CA VAL A 361 -8.28 9.33 24.34
C VAL A 361 -7.92 7.86 24.21
N ILE A 362 -6.65 7.59 23.90
CA ILE A 362 -6.10 6.25 23.80
C ILE A 362 -5.10 6.05 24.95
N PRO A 363 -5.35 5.08 25.84
CA PRO A 363 -4.49 4.84 26.98
C PRO A 363 -3.10 4.38 26.57
N GLY A 364 -2.12 4.61 27.41
CA GLY A 364 -0.76 4.11 27.28
C GLY A 364 -0.29 3.38 28.56
N ILE A 365 0.77 2.59 28.41
CA ILE A 365 1.37 1.90 29.55
C ILE A 365 2.14 2.91 30.39
N SER A 366 1.63 3.20 31.59
CA SER A 366 2.30 4.11 32.52
C SER A 366 3.53 3.47 33.18
N SER A 367 4.56 4.29 33.44
CA SER A 367 5.77 3.86 34.13
C SER A 367 5.54 3.31 35.55
N CYS A 368 4.48 3.76 36.24
CA CYS A 368 4.12 3.24 37.56
C CYS A 368 3.67 1.77 37.54
N ILE A 369 3.24 1.26 36.39
CA ILE A 369 2.88 -0.14 36.17
C ILE A 369 4.09 -0.90 35.60
N ALA A 370 4.65 -0.42 34.50
CA ALA A 370 5.67 -1.14 33.77
C ALA A 370 7.01 -1.26 34.51
N VAL A 371 7.51 -0.19 35.17
CA VAL A 371 8.83 -0.22 35.83
C VAL A 371 8.95 -1.29 36.93
N PRO A 372 7.94 -1.53 37.79
CA PRO A 372 8.00 -2.62 38.75
C PRO A 372 8.08 -4.03 38.14
N GLU A 373 7.60 -4.21 36.92
CA GLU A 373 7.57 -5.52 36.23
C GLU A 373 8.93 -5.88 35.60
N PHE A 374 9.84 -4.92 35.43
CA PHE A 374 11.18 -5.13 34.85
C PHE A 374 12.26 -5.52 35.90
N ARG A 375 11.89 -6.13 37.02
CA ARG A 375 12.85 -6.63 38.03
C ARG A 375 13.21 -8.08 37.83
#